data_578acb10572dd65dbc41ca0d39715aea
#
_entry.id   578acb10572dd65dbc41ca0d39715aea
#
_cell.length_a   1.000
_cell.length_b   1.000
_cell.length_c   1.000
_cell.angle_alpha   90.00
_cell.angle_beta   90.00
_cell.angle_gamma   90.00
#
_symmetry.space_group_name_H-M   'P 1'
#
loop_
_entity.id
_entity.type
_entity.pdbx_description
1 polymer ?
#
loop_
_entity_poly.entity_id
_entity_poly.type
_entity_poly.pdbx_seq_one_letter_code
_entity_poly.pdbx_strand_id
1 'polypeptide(L)'
;MENIEVMVVLFIIVVLGYAMCKLGYMGDKFDQKLSSIVIDITCPALILSSVMGTELPDRSLILPLLGVGFLTYILLLVFGFWVPRFISKNHDDQGMIGFTLMFANVGFIGYPIVSSIFGPKAIFYAALLNTPNTFFIFTAGVMLVKGEYSLKSLNPKLLFSPAMIAAFIAAILVACGVHTPDIIARPITIVGNITVPAALMIIGSSMARLPLREIVGSPKVYITSFLRLIVVPLSVYYLLKVCGVSNIVNNINTVVIAMPVASFGTMFCMKYGRNPSLITEITFITTVGSILTIPLITMLF
;
A
#
# COMPACT_ATOMS: atom_id res chain seq x y z
N MET A 1 -20.40 1.14 13.54
CA MET A 1 -19.61 1.21 14.80
C MET A 1 -18.41 0.27 14.76
N GLU A 2 -18.54 -0.94 14.21
CA GLU A 2 -17.42 -1.91 14.08
C GLU A 2 -16.17 -1.35 13.38
N ASN A 3 -16.31 -0.60 12.29
CA ASN A 3 -15.17 -0.04 11.56
C ASN A 3 -14.36 0.98 12.37
N ILE A 4 -15.01 1.76 13.26
CA ILE A 4 -14.34 2.74 14.11
C ILE A 4 -13.56 2.02 15.22
N GLU A 5 -14.14 0.99 15.82
CA GLU A 5 -13.48 0.18 16.84
C GLU A 5 -12.21 -0.50 16.30
N VAL A 6 -12.29 -1.10 15.11
CA VAL A 6 -11.14 -1.66 14.41
C VAL A 6 -10.04 -0.61 14.22
N MET A 7 -10.39 0.60 13.77
CA MET A 7 -9.42 1.66 13.55
C MET A 7 -8.75 2.12 14.85
N VAL A 8 -9.51 2.19 15.96
CA VAL A 8 -8.97 2.52 17.29
C VAL A 8 -7.95 1.46 17.72
N VAL A 9 -8.24 0.17 17.53
CA VAL A 9 -7.32 -0.92 17.86
C VAL A 9 -6.02 -0.80 17.06
N LEU A 10 -6.11 -0.58 15.74
CA LEU A 10 -4.91 -0.39 14.89
C LEU A 10 -4.11 0.84 15.33
N PHE A 11 -4.79 1.94 15.68
CA PHE A 11 -4.15 3.15 16.16
C PHE A 11 -3.41 2.94 17.48
N ILE A 12 -3.96 2.18 18.42
CA ILE A 12 -3.29 1.82 19.68
C ILE A 12 -1.95 1.11 19.41
N ILE A 13 -1.89 0.21 18.43
CA ILE A 13 -0.64 -0.49 18.05
C ILE A 13 0.37 0.50 17.44
N VAL A 14 -0.09 1.48 16.65
CA VAL A 14 0.78 2.57 16.15
C VAL A 14 1.35 3.40 17.30
N VAL A 15 0.52 3.77 18.29
CA VAL A 15 0.96 4.49 19.50
C VAL A 15 1.95 3.66 20.32
N LEU A 16 1.76 2.34 20.42
CA LEU A 16 2.71 1.44 21.05
C LEU A 16 4.07 1.49 20.34
N GLY A 17 4.10 1.41 19.00
CA GLY A 17 5.34 1.52 18.21
C GLY A 17 6.03 2.87 18.41
N TYR A 18 5.26 3.96 18.48
CA TYR A 18 5.77 5.29 18.82
C TYR A 18 6.45 5.31 20.20
N ALA A 19 5.77 4.78 21.22
CA ALA A 19 6.30 4.71 22.57
C ALA A 19 7.57 3.82 22.64
N MET A 20 7.59 2.68 21.97
CA MET A 20 8.76 1.79 21.92
C MET A 20 9.97 2.48 21.28
N CYS A 21 9.77 3.33 20.29
CA CYS A 21 10.85 4.14 19.72
C CYS A 21 11.37 5.18 20.73
N LYS A 22 10.47 5.88 21.43
CA LYS A 22 10.87 6.87 22.45
C LYS A 22 11.58 6.23 23.65
N LEU A 23 11.25 4.97 23.98
CA LEU A 23 11.91 4.18 25.03
C LEU A 23 13.21 3.50 24.56
N GLY A 24 13.60 3.63 23.29
CA GLY A 24 14.85 3.10 22.75
C GLY A 24 14.80 1.60 22.34
N TYR A 25 13.64 0.95 22.39
CA TYR A 25 13.48 -0.44 21.91
C TYR A 25 13.42 -0.53 20.39
N MET A 26 12.91 0.50 19.72
CA MET A 26 12.82 0.59 18.25
C MET A 26 13.66 1.77 17.74
N GLY A 27 14.07 1.71 16.47
CA GLY A 27 14.89 2.74 15.82
C GLY A 27 15.34 2.29 14.44
N ASP A 28 16.05 3.16 13.70
CA ASP A 28 16.34 2.97 12.26
C ASP A 28 16.87 1.58 11.89
N LYS A 29 17.88 1.09 12.59
CA LYS A 29 18.51 -0.21 12.29
C LYS A 29 17.56 -1.38 12.58
N PHE A 30 16.81 -1.32 13.67
CA PHE A 30 15.86 -2.37 14.04
C PHE A 30 14.67 -2.35 13.07
N ASP A 31 14.11 -1.17 12.81
CA ASP A 31 12.96 -1.01 11.94
C ASP A 31 13.27 -1.46 10.49
N GLN A 32 14.48 -1.19 9.98
CA GLN A 32 14.91 -1.69 8.68
C GLN A 32 14.95 -3.22 8.62
N LYS A 33 15.48 -3.89 9.66
CA LYS A 33 15.52 -5.35 9.72
C LYS A 33 14.12 -5.94 9.85
N LEU A 34 13.29 -5.36 10.73
CA LEU A 34 11.90 -5.80 10.92
C LEU A 34 11.09 -5.57 9.64
N SER A 35 11.29 -4.44 8.94
CA SER A 35 10.68 -4.17 7.64
C SER A 35 11.04 -5.21 6.59
N SER A 36 12.31 -5.64 6.54
CA SER A 36 12.73 -6.70 5.62
C SER A 36 12.03 -8.02 5.94
N ILE A 37 11.92 -8.40 7.22
CA ILE A 37 11.18 -9.60 7.64
C ILE A 37 9.70 -9.50 7.24
N VAL A 38 9.10 -8.33 7.44
CA VAL A 38 7.70 -8.10 7.05
C VAL A 38 7.50 -8.24 5.55
N ILE A 39 8.34 -7.61 4.73
CA ILE A 39 8.20 -7.62 3.27
C ILE A 39 8.53 -8.99 2.67
N ASP A 40 9.61 -9.62 3.14
CA ASP A 40 10.16 -10.80 2.47
C ASP A 40 9.59 -12.11 2.99
N ILE A 41 9.03 -12.13 4.21
CA ILE A 41 8.58 -13.35 4.89
C ILE A 41 7.13 -13.26 5.33
N THR A 42 6.80 -12.32 6.25
CA THR A 42 5.49 -12.38 6.91
C THR A 42 4.34 -11.89 6.01
N CYS A 43 4.56 -10.88 5.17
CA CYS A 43 3.56 -10.42 4.20
C CYS A 43 3.26 -11.48 3.12
N PRO A 44 4.24 -12.14 2.47
CA PRO A 44 3.98 -13.30 1.64
C PRO A 44 3.21 -14.41 2.35
N ALA A 45 3.57 -14.73 3.60
CA ALA A 45 2.86 -15.71 4.41
C ALA A 45 1.41 -15.28 4.70
N LEU A 46 1.17 -13.99 4.95
CA LEU A 46 -0.18 -13.43 5.13
C LEU A 46 -1.03 -13.58 3.86
N ILE A 47 -0.46 -13.31 2.68
CA ILE A 47 -1.16 -13.49 1.40
C ILE A 47 -1.49 -14.96 1.17
N LEU A 48 -0.54 -15.87 1.39
CA LEU A 48 -0.77 -17.30 1.24
C LEU A 48 -1.81 -17.81 2.22
N SER A 49 -1.74 -17.43 3.50
CA SER A 49 -2.68 -17.87 4.54
C SER A 49 -4.11 -17.43 4.27
N SER A 50 -4.32 -16.34 3.52
CA SER A 50 -5.66 -15.83 3.17
C SER A 50 -6.46 -16.80 2.28
N VAL A 51 -5.77 -17.75 1.63
CA VAL A 51 -6.39 -18.79 0.79
C VAL A 51 -6.20 -20.20 1.37
N MET A 52 -5.48 -20.34 2.48
CA MET A 52 -5.21 -21.62 3.16
C MET A 52 -6.21 -21.81 4.31
N GLY A 53 -7.44 -22.14 4.00
CA GLY A 53 -8.50 -22.36 4.99
C GLY A 53 -9.50 -23.41 4.52
N THR A 54 -10.54 -23.64 5.34
CA THR A 54 -11.64 -24.57 5.00
C THR A 54 -12.48 -24.09 3.84
N GLU A 55 -12.55 -22.78 3.64
CA GLU A 55 -13.30 -22.17 2.54
C GLU A 55 -12.34 -21.33 1.67
N LEU A 56 -12.22 -21.71 0.42
CA LEU A 56 -11.47 -20.95 -0.57
C LEU A 56 -12.22 -19.67 -0.98
N PRO A 57 -11.48 -18.58 -1.32
CA PRO A 57 -12.07 -17.40 -1.95
C PRO A 57 -12.74 -17.77 -3.28
N ASP A 58 -13.71 -16.93 -3.69
CA ASP A 58 -14.41 -17.16 -4.96
C ASP A 58 -13.46 -16.98 -6.16
N ARG A 59 -13.20 -18.07 -6.86
CA ARG A 59 -12.34 -18.11 -8.05
C ARG A 59 -12.88 -17.28 -9.22
N SER A 60 -14.20 -17.06 -9.29
CA SER A 60 -14.80 -16.26 -10.35
C SER A 60 -14.37 -14.81 -10.31
N LEU A 61 -13.91 -14.33 -9.14
CA LEU A 61 -13.44 -12.95 -8.92
C LEU A 61 -11.97 -12.72 -9.32
N ILE A 62 -11.18 -13.75 -9.64
CA ILE A 62 -9.75 -13.59 -9.97
C ILE A 62 -9.55 -12.65 -11.16
N LEU A 63 -10.20 -12.95 -12.29
CA LEU A 63 -10.09 -12.12 -13.50
C LEU A 63 -10.69 -10.71 -13.33
N PRO A 64 -11.91 -10.55 -12.75
CA PRO A 64 -12.43 -9.22 -12.42
C PRO A 64 -11.51 -8.39 -11.54
N LEU A 65 -10.92 -8.97 -10.48
CA LEU A 65 -10.01 -8.27 -9.59
C LEU A 65 -8.75 -7.79 -10.30
N LEU A 66 -8.12 -8.67 -11.09
CA LEU A 66 -6.96 -8.28 -11.91
C LEU A 66 -7.34 -7.19 -12.91
N GLY A 67 -8.48 -7.32 -13.60
CA GLY A 67 -8.97 -6.33 -14.56
C GLY A 67 -9.21 -4.97 -13.90
N VAL A 68 -9.89 -4.93 -12.75
CA VAL A 68 -10.11 -3.70 -11.97
C VAL A 68 -8.80 -3.11 -11.48
N GLY A 69 -7.87 -3.95 -11.01
CA GLY A 69 -6.54 -3.51 -10.59
C GLY A 69 -5.78 -2.82 -11.74
N PHE A 70 -5.70 -3.45 -12.91
CA PHE A 70 -5.04 -2.85 -14.09
C PHE A 70 -5.74 -1.56 -14.54
N LEU A 71 -7.07 -1.55 -14.61
CA LEU A 71 -7.83 -0.35 -14.96
C LEU A 71 -7.54 0.79 -13.99
N THR A 72 -7.57 0.51 -12.68
CA THR A 72 -7.27 1.49 -11.64
C THR A 72 -5.86 2.07 -11.81
N TYR A 73 -4.84 1.23 -12.03
CA TYR A 73 -3.46 1.72 -12.19
C TYR A 73 -3.24 2.45 -13.51
N ILE A 74 -3.93 2.11 -14.59
CA ILE A 74 -3.93 2.89 -15.83
C ILE A 74 -4.51 4.30 -15.59
N LEU A 75 -5.59 4.42 -14.83
CA LEU A 75 -6.15 5.72 -14.44
C LEU A 75 -5.18 6.50 -13.56
N LEU A 76 -4.55 5.84 -12.58
CA LEU A 76 -3.54 6.46 -11.73
C LEU A 76 -2.31 6.93 -12.53
N LEU A 77 -1.92 6.22 -13.59
CA LEU A 77 -0.88 6.68 -14.52
C LEU A 77 -1.26 8.03 -15.14
N VAL A 78 -2.48 8.17 -15.65
CA VAL A 78 -2.97 9.44 -16.21
C VAL A 78 -2.89 10.54 -15.16
N PHE A 79 -3.38 10.28 -13.94
CA PHE A 79 -3.30 11.23 -12.83
C PHE A 79 -1.85 11.60 -12.49
N GLY A 80 -0.98 10.60 -12.36
CA GLY A 80 0.43 10.77 -11.97
C GLY A 80 1.27 11.53 -13.00
N PHE A 81 0.94 11.46 -14.28
CA PHE A 81 1.66 12.19 -15.31
C PHE A 81 1.06 13.57 -15.64
N TRP A 82 -0.24 13.76 -15.42
CA TRP A 82 -0.93 15.01 -15.80
C TRP A 82 -1.04 16.00 -14.65
N VAL A 83 -1.53 15.57 -13.50
CA VAL A 83 -1.85 16.43 -12.36
C VAL A 83 -0.62 17.19 -11.81
N PRO A 84 0.59 16.58 -11.72
CA PRO A 84 1.77 17.26 -11.20
C PRO A 84 2.14 18.55 -11.94
N ARG A 85 1.83 18.64 -13.25
CA ARG A 85 2.12 19.81 -14.07
C ARG A 85 1.38 21.07 -13.61
N PHE A 86 0.22 20.91 -12.98
CA PHE A 86 -0.58 21.99 -12.42
C PHE A 86 -0.12 22.40 -11.00
N ILE A 87 0.62 21.52 -10.29
CA ILE A 87 1.08 21.74 -8.91
C ILE A 87 2.48 22.37 -8.89
N SER A 88 3.37 21.95 -9.78
CA SER A 88 4.76 22.44 -9.85
C SER A 88 5.21 22.65 -11.28
N LYS A 89 6.00 23.73 -11.47
CA LYS A 89 6.71 23.99 -12.75
C LYS A 89 8.06 23.25 -12.82
N ASN A 90 8.56 22.79 -11.68
CA ASN A 90 9.82 22.06 -11.60
C ASN A 90 9.59 20.58 -11.99
N HIS A 91 10.33 20.09 -12.99
CA HIS A 91 10.20 18.72 -13.49
C HIS A 91 10.57 17.66 -12.45
N ASP A 92 11.55 17.91 -11.57
CA ASP A 92 11.91 17.00 -10.50
C ASP A 92 10.76 16.85 -9.50
N ASP A 93 10.13 17.95 -9.10
CA ASP A 93 8.94 17.93 -8.25
C ASP A 93 7.77 17.19 -8.93
N GLN A 94 7.56 17.42 -10.24
CA GLN A 94 6.49 16.75 -10.98
C GLN A 94 6.63 15.23 -10.92
N GLY A 95 7.84 14.71 -11.09
CA GLY A 95 8.11 13.28 -10.98
C GLY A 95 7.80 12.73 -9.58
N MET A 96 8.22 13.45 -8.53
CA MET A 96 7.97 13.05 -7.14
C MET A 96 6.48 13.12 -6.79
N ILE A 97 5.79 14.20 -7.16
CA ILE A 97 4.34 14.35 -6.98
C ILE A 97 3.60 13.25 -7.74
N GLY A 98 3.99 12.96 -8.99
CA GLY A 98 3.42 11.89 -9.79
C GLY A 98 3.55 10.53 -9.11
N PHE A 99 4.73 10.21 -8.59
CA PHE A 99 4.94 9.00 -7.81
C PHE A 99 4.01 8.92 -6.61
N THR A 100 3.90 10.00 -5.83
CA THR A 100 3.08 10.03 -4.62
C THR A 100 1.58 9.91 -4.90
N LEU A 101 1.10 10.43 -6.03
CA LEU A 101 -0.29 10.28 -6.43
C LEU A 101 -0.64 8.86 -6.90
N MET A 102 0.33 8.14 -7.48
CA MET A 102 0.11 6.80 -8.05
C MET A 102 0.25 5.67 -7.03
N PHE A 103 1.29 5.70 -6.19
CA PHE A 103 1.73 4.52 -5.46
C PHE A 103 1.37 4.57 -3.98
N ALA A 104 0.54 3.59 -3.57
CA ALA A 104 0.05 3.40 -2.22
C ALA A 104 0.93 2.45 -1.41
N ASN A 105 0.97 2.63 -0.10
CA ASN A 105 1.61 1.72 0.84
C ASN A 105 0.69 0.55 1.20
N VAL A 106 0.43 -0.32 0.22
CA VAL A 106 -0.50 -1.43 0.40
C VAL A 106 0.09 -2.54 1.24
N GLY A 107 1.39 -2.85 1.07
CA GLY A 107 2.05 -3.95 1.77
C GLY A 107 2.10 -3.77 3.28
N PHE A 108 2.48 -2.57 3.75
CA PHE A 108 2.61 -2.29 5.18
C PHE A 108 1.31 -1.84 5.85
N ILE A 109 0.51 -1.04 5.16
CA ILE A 109 -0.68 -0.42 5.76
C ILE A 109 -1.95 -1.04 5.19
N GLY A 110 -1.99 -1.30 3.89
CA GLY A 110 -3.20 -1.72 3.19
C GLY A 110 -3.68 -3.11 3.60
N TYR A 111 -2.84 -4.12 3.55
CA TYR A 111 -3.27 -5.49 3.91
C TYR A 111 -3.75 -5.62 5.35
N PRO A 112 -3.07 -5.05 6.37
CA PRO A 112 -3.60 -4.97 7.72
C PRO A 112 -5.00 -4.38 7.80
N ILE A 113 -5.21 -3.23 7.17
CA ILE A 113 -6.49 -2.51 7.20
C ILE A 113 -7.57 -3.28 6.44
N VAL A 114 -7.26 -3.80 5.25
CA VAL A 114 -8.20 -4.63 4.48
C VAL A 114 -8.63 -5.87 5.26
N SER A 115 -7.67 -6.55 5.91
CA SER A 115 -7.96 -7.72 6.75
C SER A 115 -8.89 -7.38 7.91
N SER A 116 -8.67 -6.24 8.54
CA SER A 116 -9.44 -5.79 9.70
C SER A 116 -10.86 -5.35 9.34
N ILE A 117 -11.07 -4.76 8.15
CA ILE A 117 -12.38 -4.28 7.71
C ILE A 117 -13.21 -5.38 7.04
N PHE A 118 -12.59 -6.16 6.16
CA PHE A 118 -13.28 -7.12 5.28
C PHE A 118 -13.00 -8.58 5.63
N GLY A 119 -12.17 -8.82 6.66
CA GLY A 119 -11.76 -10.14 7.08
C GLY A 119 -10.54 -10.70 6.32
N PRO A 120 -9.95 -11.81 6.82
CA PRO A 120 -8.69 -12.36 6.30
C PRO A 120 -8.74 -12.76 4.81
N LYS A 121 -9.87 -13.28 4.31
CA LYS A 121 -10.04 -13.65 2.89
C LYS A 121 -9.87 -12.48 1.94
N ALA A 122 -10.18 -11.26 2.37
CA ALA A 122 -10.06 -10.05 1.55
C ALA A 122 -8.60 -9.69 1.23
N ILE A 123 -7.63 -10.22 1.96
CA ILE A 123 -6.21 -10.03 1.68
C ILE A 123 -5.87 -10.60 0.29
N PHE A 124 -6.40 -11.77 -0.06
CA PHE A 124 -6.22 -12.35 -1.38
C PHE A 124 -6.75 -11.42 -2.47
N TYR A 125 -7.95 -10.88 -2.29
CA TYR A 125 -8.54 -9.93 -3.24
C TYR A 125 -7.72 -8.63 -3.35
N ALA A 126 -7.26 -8.10 -2.21
CA ALA A 126 -6.39 -6.94 -2.20
C ALA A 126 -5.04 -7.22 -2.86
N ALA A 127 -4.47 -8.41 -2.71
CA ALA A 127 -3.22 -8.80 -3.35
C ALA A 127 -3.36 -8.86 -4.88
N LEU A 128 -4.47 -9.40 -5.39
CA LEU A 128 -4.76 -9.42 -6.83
C LEU A 128 -4.96 -8.00 -7.39
N LEU A 129 -5.74 -7.15 -6.71
CA LEU A 129 -5.93 -5.75 -7.06
C LEU A 129 -4.61 -4.97 -7.05
N ASN A 130 -3.70 -5.31 -6.15
CA ASN A 130 -2.39 -4.65 -6.00
C ASN A 130 -1.30 -5.24 -6.92
N THR A 131 -1.55 -6.33 -7.62
CA THR A 131 -0.57 -6.94 -8.54
C THR A 131 -0.04 -5.94 -9.58
N PRO A 132 -0.88 -5.11 -10.24
CA PRO A 132 -0.41 -4.08 -11.17
C PRO A 132 0.48 -3.02 -10.51
N ASN A 133 0.28 -2.72 -9.22
CA ASN A 133 1.13 -1.78 -8.47
C ASN A 133 2.60 -2.19 -8.55
N THR A 134 2.88 -3.46 -8.28
CA THR A 134 4.27 -3.97 -8.31
C THR A 134 4.90 -3.80 -9.69
N PHE A 135 4.13 -4.03 -10.74
CA PHE A 135 4.60 -3.79 -12.10
C PHE A 135 4.89 -2.30 -12.35
N PHE A 136 3.94 -1.43 -12.03
CA PHE A 136 4.04 0.00 -12.33
C PHE A 136 5.01 0.75 -11.41
N ILE A 137 5.21 0.33 -10.16
CA ILE A 137 6.14 1.02 -9.23
C ILE A 137 7.60 0.86 -9.70
N PHE A 138 7.96 -0.31 -10.22
CA PHE A 138 9.30 -0.58 -10.74
C PHE A 138 9.50 -0.18 -12.21
N THR A 139 8.45 0.26 -12.88
CA THR A 139 8.50 0.81 -14.24
C THR A 139 8.25 2.31 -14.21
N ALA A 140 7.01 2.73 -14.23
CA ALA A 140 6.61 4.14 -14.23
C ALA A 140 7.10 4.88 -12.97
N GLY A 141 7.09 4.24 -11.79
CA GLY A 141 7.57 4.83 -10.55
C GLY A 141 9.06 5.18 -10.59
N VAL A 142 9.88 4.27 -11.09
CA VAL A 142 11.32 4.53 -11.28
C VAL A 142 11.55 5.64 -12.32
N MET A 143 10.82 5.64 -13.43
CA MET A 143 10.92 6.68 -14.45
C MET A 143 10.55 8.06 -13.91
N LEU A 144 9.48 8.15 -13.13
CA LEU A 144 9.04 9.40 -12.50
C LEU A 144 10.10 9.95 -11.53
N VAL A 145 10.66 9.11 -10.66
CA VAL A 145 11.68 9.55 -9.70
C VAL A 145 12.99 9.91 -10.39
N LYS A 146 13.41 9.17 -11.41
CA LYS A 146 14.61 9.50 -12.19
C LYS A 146 14.46 10.75 -13.06
N GLY A 147 13.24 11.09 -13.47
CA GLY A 147 12.99 12.08 -14.52
C GLY A 147 13.43 11.60 -15.91
N GLU A 148 13.64 10.30 -16.09
CA GLU A 148 14.09 9.68 -17.34
C GLU A 148 13.05 8.67 -17.82
N TYR A 149 12.44 8.95 -18.96
CA TYR A 149 11.37 8.12 -19.53
C TYR A 149 11.91 7.07 -20.51
N SER A 150 12.85 6.22 -20.02
CA SER A 150 13.47 5.15 -20.83
C SER A 150 13.15 3.76 -20.27
N LEU A 151 12.62 2.88 -21.14
CA LEU A 151 12.38 1.47 -20.79
C LEU A 151 13.67 0.67 -20.53
N LYS A 152 14.84 1.15 -20.99
CA LYS A 152 16.14 0.48 -20.79
C LYS A 152 16.59 0.48 -19.32
N SER A 153 16.00 1.30 -18.46
CA SER A 153 16.34 1.36 -17.03
C SER A 153 15.58 0.34 -16.17
N LEU A 154 14.74 -0.50 -16.77
CA LEU A 154 13.92 -1.47 -16.06
C LEU A 154 14.74 -2.70 -15.68
N ASN A 155 14.64 -3.08 -14.40
CA ASN A 155 15.20 -4.32 -13.90
C ASN A 155 14.08 -5.36 -13.73
N PRO A 156 13.94 -6.34 -14.64
CA PRO A 156 12.85 -7.33 -14.59
C PRO A 156 12.87 -8.19 -13.33
N LYS A 157 14.02 -8.34 -12.66
CA LYS A 157 14.10 -9.07 -11.37
C LYS A 157 13.31 -8.42 -10.27
N LEU A 158 13.07 -7.11 -10.32
CA LEU A 158 12.28 -6.38 -9.32
C LEU A 158 10.77 -6.65 -9.45
N LEU A 159 10.33 -7.21 -10.59
CA LEU A 159 8.93 -7.62 -10.79
C LEU A 159 8.59 -8.90 -10.02
N PHE A 160 9.58 -9.67 -9.59
CA PHE A 160 9.39 -10.92 -8.84
C PHE A 160 9.61 -10.66 -7.33
N SER A 161 8.80 -9.78 -6.73
CA SER A 161 8.83 -9.62 -5.28
C SER A 161 8.24 -10.84 -4.57
N PRO A 162 8.67 -11.17 -3.32
CA PRO A 162 8.10 -12.28 -2.55
C PRO A 162 6.57 -12.19 -2.41
N ALA A 163 6.02 -10.99 -2.21
CA ALA A 163 4.58 -10.77 -2.14
C ALA A 163 3.87 -11.09 -3.47
N MET A 164 4.47 -10.74 -4.62
CA MET A 164 3.91 -11.06 -5.93
C MET A 164 3.95 -12.57 -6.20
N ILE A 165 5.06 -13.25 -5.87
CA ILE A 165 5.16 -14.70 -5.98
C ILE A 165 4.08 -15.36 -5.12
N ALA A 166 3.90 -14.91 -3.88
CA ALA A 166 2.85 -15.40 -2.99
C ALA A 166 1.44 -15.19 -3.56
N ALA A 167 1.18 -14.03 -4.17
CA ALA A 167 -0.11 -13.74 -4.82
C ALA A 167 -0.38 -14.65 -6.02
N PHE A 168 0.64 -14.95 -6.85
CA PHE A 168 0.51 -15.90 -7.95
C PHE A 168 0.27 -17.33 -7.47
N ILE A 169 1.02 -17.79 -6.44
CA ILE A 169 0.79 -19.10 -5.83
C ILE A 169 -0.62 -19.19 -5.27
N ALA A 170 -1.07 -18.15 -4.52
CA ALA A 170 -2.42 -18.08 -3.98
C ALA A 170 -3.49 -18.16 -5.09
N ALA A 171 -3.29 -17.41 -6.19
CA ALA A 171 -4.20 -17.44 -7.33
C ALA A 171 -4.28 -18.84 -7.98
N ILE A 172 -3.15 -19.54 -8.11
CA ILE A 172 -3.10 -20.93 -8.63
C ILE A 172 -3.85 -21.88 -7.69
N LEU A 173 -3.61 -21.80 -6.36
CA LEU A 173 -4.30 -22.62 -5.38
C LEU A 173 -5.82 -22.45 -5.45
N VAL A 174 -6.30 -21.20 -5.54
CA VAL A 174 -7.73 -20.89 -5.66
C VAL A 174 -8.29 -21.38 -7.01
N ALA A 175 -7.60 -21.11 -8.12
CA ALA A 175 -8.05 -21.51 -9.44
C ALA A 175 -8.15 -23.04 -9.60
N CYS A 176 -7.21 -23.77 -9.01
CA CYS A 176 -7.19 -25.25 -9.03
C CYS A 176 -8.07 -25.87 -7.94
N GLY A 177 -8.64 -25.09 -7.02
CA GLY A 177 -9.46 -25.61 -5.93
C GLY A 177 -8.66 -26.44 -4.92
N VAL A 178 -7.36 -26.16 -4.75
CA VAL A 178 -6.47 -26.94 -3.89
C VAL A 178 -6.65 -26.55 -2.43
N HIS A 179 -7.14 -27.47 -1.61
CA HIS A 179 -7.19 -27.30 -0.16
C HIS A 179 -5.85 -27.65 0.46
N THR A 180 -5.28 -26.70 1.19
CA THR A 180 -3.98 -26.89 1.86
C THR A 180 -4.18 -27.62 3.19
N PRO A 181 -3.47 -28.74 3.46
CA PRO A 181 -3.56 -29.43 4.74
C PRO A 181 -3.19 -28.51 5.92
N ASP A 182 -3.85 -28.67 7.06
CA ASP A 182 -3.67 -27.82 8.25
C ASP A 182 -2.23 -27.79 8.76
N ILE A 183 -1.50 -28.90 8.61
CA ILE A 183 -0.09 -28.98 9.01
C ILE A 183 0.81 -28.00 8.24
N ILE A 184 0.41 -27.61 7.03
CA ILE A 184 1.11 -26.62 6.21
C ILE A 184 0.49 -25.22 6.40
N ALA A 185 -0.85 -25.14 6.45
CA ALA A 185 -1.58 -23.89 6.54
C ALA A 185 -1.33 -23.17 7.87
N ARG A 186 -1.33 -23.92 8.99
CA ARG A 186 -1.23 -23.35 10.33
C ARG A 186 0.10 -22.62 10.61
N PRO A 187 1.29 -23.15 10.31
CA PRO A 187 2.55 -22.42 10.46
C PRO A 187 2.60 -21.15 9.61
N ILE A 188 2.11 -21.21 8.37
CA ILE A 188 2.06 -20.07 7.46
C ILE A 188 1.14 -18.98 8.00
N THR A 189 -0.02 -19.35 8.55
CA THR A 189 -0.96 -18.41 9.17
C THR A 189 -0.36 -17.74 10.41
N ILE A 190 0.33 -18.50 11.27
CA ILE A 190 0.99 -17.95 12.46
C ILE A 190 2.04 -16.91 12.06
N VAL A 191 2.88 -17.22 11.06
CA VAL A 191 3.89 -16.30 10.55
C VAL A 191 3.23 -15.09 9.88
N GLY A 192 2.20 -15.30 9.07
CA GLY A 192 1.44 -14.25 8.41
C GLY A 192 0.84 -13.23 9.38
N ASN A 193 0.31 -13.70 10.50
CA ASN A 193 -0.32 -12.86 11.53
C ASN A 193 0.63 -11.88 12.21
N ILE A 194 1.95 -12.08 12.11
CA ILE A 194 2.96 -11.12 12.58
C ILE A 194 2.95 -9.85 11.74
N THR A 195 2.53 -9.92 10.48
CA THR A 195 2.59 -8.79 9.54
C THR A 195 1.88 -7.55 10.05
N VAL A 196 0.64 -7.70 10.52
CA VAL A 196 -0.20 -6.57 10.95
C VAL A 196 0.42 -5.82 12.15
N PRO A 197 0.70 -6.45 13.29
CA PRO A 197 1.25 -5.75 14.44
C PRO A 197 2.67 -5.20 14.15
N ALA A 198 3.51 -5.95 13.45
CA ALA A 198 4.86 -5.50 13.13
C ALA A 198 4.85 -4.26 12.22
N ALA A 199 4.03 -4.26 11.16
CA ALA A 199 3.93 -3.13 10.26
C ALA A 199 3.42 -1.86 10.96
N LEU A 200 2.39 -1.97 11.80
CA LEU A 200 1.84 -0.84 12.56
C LEU A 200 2.83 -0.29 13.58
N MET A 201 3.60 -1.16 14.27
CA MET A 201 4.66 -0.73 15.17
C MET A 201 5.79 -0.01 14.44
N ILE A 202 6.20 -0.47 13.25
CA ILE A 202 7.19 0.21 12.40
C ILE A 202 6.69 1.61 12.02
N ILE A 203 5.42 1.75 11.67
CA ILE A 203 4.81 3.06 11.35
C ILE A 203 4.90 3.98 12.56
N GLY A 204 4.49 3.52 13.73
CA GLY A 204 4.56 4.30 14.96
C GLY A 204 5.98 4.71 15.32
N SER A 205 6.94 3.78 15.22
CA SER A 205 8.36 4.05 15.43
C SER A 205 8.90 5.09 14.45
N SER A 206 8.55 4.99 13.18
CA SER A 206 8.94 5.96 12.16
C SER A 206 8.39 7.35 12.46
N MET A 207 7.13 7.45 12.87
CA MET A 207 6.50 8.72 13.28
C MET A 207 7.21 9.37 14.47
N ALA A 208 7.71 8.58 15.42
CA ALA A 208 8.41 9.10 16.61
C ALA A 208 9.75 9.78 16.30
N ARG A 209 10.35 9.49 15.14
CA ARG A 209 11.64 10.04 14.71
C ARG A 209 11.52 11.27 13.80
N LEU A 210 10.32 11.58 13.34
CA LEU A 210 10.14 12.69 12.41
C LEU A 210 10.29 14.03 13.12
N PRO A 211 11.09 14.95 12.57
CA PRO A 211 11.24 16.29 13.11
C PRO A 211 9.99 17.12 12.79
N LEU A 212 9.08 17.22 13.75
CA LEU A 212 7.82 17.96 13.60
C LEU A 212 8.01 19.40 13.12
N ARG A 213 9.18 20.02 13.37
CA ARG A 213 9.50 21.39 12.93
C ARG A 213 9.82 21.50 11.42
N GLU A 214 10.24 20.42 10.77
CA GLU A 214 10.55 20.39 9.34
C GLU A 214 9.33 20.05 8.47
N ILE A 215 8.20 19.73 9.11
CA ILE A 215 6.97 19.25 8.45
C ILE A 215 6.07 20.41 7.97
N VAL A 216 6.44 21.65 8.22
CA VAL A 216 5.75 22.80 7.61
C VAL A 216 6.15 22.85 6.13
N GLY A 217 5.64 21.86 5.40
CA GLY A 217 5.91 21.69 3.98
C GLY A 217 5.36 22.83 3.13
N SER A 218 5.86 22.92 1.92
CA SER A 218 5.34 23.87 0.93
C SER A 218 3.86 23.57 0.61
N PRO A 219 3.08 24.53 0.08
CA PRO A 219 1.70 24.29 -0.35
C PRO A 219 1.54 23.05 -1.25
N LYS A 220 2.56 22.68 -2.03
CA LYS A 220 2.59 21.50 -2.88
C LYS A 220 2.40 20.21 -2.08
N VAL A 221 2.99 20.13 -0.88
CA VAL A 221 2.88 18.95 0.02
C VAL A 221 1.42 18.75 0.44
N TYR A 222 0.76 19.82 0.90
CA TYR A 222 -0.63 19.74 1.37
C TYR A 222 -1.62 19.46 0.23
N ILE A 223 -1.45 20.14 -0.92
CA ILE A 223 -2.28 19.91 -2.10
C ILE A 223 -2.15 18.46 -2.56
N THR A 224 -0.92 17.95 -2.67
CA THR A 224 -0.67 16.57 -3.12
C THR A 224 -1.22 15.57 -2.11
N SER A 225 -1.05 15.81 -0.81
CA SER A 225 -1.58 14.94 0.25
C SER A 225 -3.11 14.89 0.23
N PHE A 226 -3.78 16.04 0.05
CA PHE A 226 -5.23 16.11 -0.09
C PHE A 226 -5.72 15.34 -1.33
N LEU A 227 -5.07 15.57 -2.48
CA LEU A 227 -5.40 14.84 -3.71
C LEU A 227 -5.23 13.34 -3.50
N ARG A 228 -4.13 12.92 -2.88
CA ARG A 228 -3.80 11.50 -2.66
C ARG A 228 -4.78 10.80 -1.73
N LEU A 229 -5.14 11.44 -0.61
CA LEU A 229 -5.94 10.82 0.45
C LEU A 229 -7.46 10.91 0.20
N ILE A 230 -7.90 11.92 -0.55
CA ILE A 230 -9.33 12.20 -0.73
C ILE A 230 -9.74 12.10 -2.19
N VAL A 231 -9.13 12.92 -3.07
CA VAL A 231 -9.62 13.05 -4.45
C VAL A 231 -9.39 11.77 -5.24
N VAL A 232 -8.19 11.19 -5.15
CA VAL A 232 -7.84 9.97 -5.90
C VAL A 232 -8.73 8.79 -5.51
N PRO A 233 -8.87 8.40 -4.22
CA PRO A 233 -9.71 7.26 -3.87
C PRO A 233 -11.19 7.48 -4.16
N LEU A 234 -11.73 8.70 -3.93
CA LEU A 234 -13.12 9.00 -4.25
C LEU A 234 -13.37 8.97 -5.77
N SER A 235 -12.47 9.53 -6.57
CA SER A 235 -12.59 9.49 -8.05
C SER A 235 -12.62 8.04 -8.55
N VAL A 236 -11.73 7.19 -8.04
CA VAL A 236 -11.69 5.77 -8.41
C VAL A 236 -12.97 5.05 -7.94
N TYR A 237 -13.42 5.29 -6.70
CA TYR A 237 -14.64 4.70 -6.18
C TYR A 237 -15.87 4.99 -7.05
N TYR A 238 -16.12 6.27 -7.34
CA TYR A 238 -17.28 6.65 -8.14
C TYR A 238 -17.16 6.19 -9.59
N LEU A 239 -15.96 6.22 -10.17
CA LEU A 239 -15.77 5.71 -11.53
C LEU A 239 -16.05 4.22 -11.63
N LEU A 240 -15.51 3.40 -10.73
CA LEU A 240 -15.78 1.95 -10.72
C LEU A 240 -17.24 1.63 -10.42
N LYS A 241 -17.90 2.44 -9.59
CA LYS A 241 -19.34 2.33 -9.33
C LYS A 241 -20.16 2.58 -10.59
N VAL A 242 -19.82 3.61 -11.35
CA VAL A 242 -20.48 3.92 -12.65
C VAL A 242 -20.19 2.82 -13.69
N CYS A 243 -19.00 2.22 -13.67
CA CYS A 243 -18.65 1.09 -14.53
C CYS A 243 -19.34 -0.23 -14.14
N GLY A 244 -20.16 -0.25 -13.08
CA GLY A 244 -20.91 -1.44 -12.66
C GLY A 244 -20.05 -2.51 -11.97
N VAL A 245 -18.88 -2.13 -11.43
CA VAL A 245 -18.02 -3.04 -10.64
C VAL A 245 -18.76 -3.41 -9.35
N SER A 246 -18.70 -4.69 -8.97
CA SER A 246 -19.35 -5.19 -7.76
C SER A 246 -18.89 -4.44 -6.50
N ASN A 247 -19.80 -4.22 -5.55
CA ASN A 247 -19.51 -3.42 -4.36
C ASN A 247 -18.31 -3.95 -3.57
N ILE A 248 -18.19 -5.27 -3.40
CA ILE A 248 -17.08 -5.86 -2.62
C ILE A 248 -15.71 -5.58 -3.29
N VAL A 249 -15.63 -5.71 -4.60
CA VAL A 249 -14.38 -5.43 -5.36
C VAL A 249 -14.06 -3.93 -5.31
N ASN A 250 -15.07 -3.08 -5.53
CA ASN A 250 -14.91 -1.62 -5.51
C ASN A 250 -14.48 -1.14 -4.11
N ASN A 251 -15.11 -1.63 -3.04
CA ASN A 251 -14.82 -1.23 -1.67
C ASN A 251 -13.39 -1.64 -1.27
N ILE A 252 -12.97 -2.89 -1.56
CA ILE A 252 -11.60 -3.34 -1.29
C ILE A 252 -10.60 -2.52 -2.10
N ASN A 253 -10.86 -2.30 -3.40
CA ASN A 253 -9.98 -1.49 -4.25
C ASN A 253 -9.86 -0.05 -3.73
N THR A 254 -10.97 0.54 -3.30
CA THR A 254 -10.98 1.90 -2.75
C THR A 254 -10.15 2.00 -1.48
N VAL A 255 -10.24 1.03 -0.56
CA VAL A 255 -9.39 0.97 0.62
C VAL A 255 -7.91 0.83 0.23
N VAL A 256 -7.58 -0.07 -0.71
CA VAL A 256 -6.21 -0.25 -1.22
C VAL A 256 -5.66 1.07 -1.78
N ILE A 257 -6.46 1.81 -2.55
CA ILE A 257 -6.05 3.09 -3.15
C ILE A 257 -6.05 4.23 -2.12
N ALA A 258 -6.87 4.19 -1.07
CA ALA A 258 -6.89 5.20 -0.01
C ALA A 258 -5.67 5.14 0.93
N MET A 259 -4.81 4.12 0.79
CA MET A 259 -3.59 4.04 1.61
C MET A 259 -2.65 5.20 1.36
N PRO A 260 -1.87 5.63 2.38
CA PRO A 260 -0.88 6.68 2.23
C PRO A 260 0.18 6.32 1.20
N VAL A 261 1.07 7.26 0.91
CA VAL A 261 2.13 7.09 -0.09
C VAL A 261 3.07 5.93 0.25
N ALA A 262 3.49 5.20 -0.77
CA ALA A 262 4.46 4.12 -0.64
C ALA A 262 5.85 4.61 -0.23
N SER A 263 6.44 4.00 0.81
CA SER A 263 7.78 4.32 1.31
C SER A 263 8.91 4.09 0.28
N PHE A 264 8.64 3.31 -0.77
CA PHE A 264 9.58 3.09 -1.88
C PHE A 264 10.03 4.37 -2.57
N GLY A 265 9.21 5.43 -2.58
CA GLY A 265 9.55 6.69 -3.23
C GLY A 265 10.79 7.33 -2.65
N THR A 266 10.90 7.45 -1.32
CA THR A 266 12.09 7.96 -0.64
C THR A 266 13.31 7.09 -0.93
N MET A 267 13.15 5.76 -0.94
CA MET A 267 14.23 4.82 -1.25
C MET A 267 14.73 4.99 -2.69
N PHE A 268 13.83 5.20 -3.65
CA PHE A 268 14.22 5.45 -5.04
C PHE A 268 14.94 6.79 -5.19
N CYS A 269 14.49 7.86 -4.52
CA CYS A 269 15.20 9.13 -4.51
C CYS A 269 16.66 8.96 -4.03
N MET A 270 16.85 8.29 -2.90
CA MET A 270 18.20 8.02 -2.38
C MET A 270 19.03 7.17 -3.33
N LYS A 271 18.44 6.10 -3.90
CA LYS A 271 19.13 5.19 -4.83
C LYS A 271 19.59 5.88 -6.12
N TYR A 272 18.81 6.84 -6.61
CA TYR A 272 19.08 7.53 -7.88
C TYR A 272 19.66 8.94 -7.69
N GLY A 273 20.10 9.28 -6.47
CA GLY A 273 20.77 10.56 -6.18
C GLY A 273 19.86 11.79 -6.30
N ARG A 274 18.54 11.61 -6.08
CA ARG A 274 17.55 12.69 -6.08
C ARG A 274 17.27 13.17 -4.66
N ASN A 275 16.87 14.44 -4.50
CA ASN A 275 16.52 14.99 -3.20
C ASN A 275 15.20 14.34 -2.70
N PRO A 276 15.20 13.62 -1.57
CA PRO A 276 14.01 12.93 -1.07
C PRO A 276 13.04 13.82 -0.29
N SER A 277 13.37 15.10 0.00
CA SER A 277 12.61 15.93 0.95
C SER A 277 11.13 15.99 0.61
N LEU A 278 10.78 16.38 -0.62
CA LEU A 278 9.38 16.54 -1.04
C LEU A 278 8.56 15.24 -0.90
N ILE A 279 9.10 14.12 -1.37
CA ILE A 279 8.40 12.83 -1.30
C ILE A 279 8.30 12.32 0.12
N THR A 280 9.31 12.59 0.97
CA THR A 280 9.30 12.22 2.39
C THR A 280 8.27 13.03 3.17
N GLU A 281 8.19 14.34 2.93
CA GLU A 281 7.18 15.21 3.55
C GLU A 281 5.75 14.77 3.17
N ILE A 282 5.50 14.51 1.87
CA ILE A 282 4.19 14.03 1.41
C ILE A 282 3.88 12.65 2.02
N THR A 283 4.85 11.73 2.06
CA THR A 283 4.67 10.41 2.67
C THR A 283 4.28 10.53 4.13
N PHE A 284 4.93 11.42 4.86
CA PHE A 284 4.62 11.67 6.27
C PHE A 284 3.20 12.23 6.45
N ILE A 285 2.88 13.35 5.78
CA ILE A 285 1.57 14.01 5.89
C ILE A 285 0.45 13.03 5.51
N THR A 286 0.65 12.23 4.45
CA THR A 286 -0.35 11.22 4.04
C THR A 286 -0.45 10.09 5.05
N THR A 287 0.64 9.67 5.69
CA THR A 287 0.59 8.61 6.72
C THR A 287 -0.18 9.08 7.95
N VAL A 288 0.09 10.29 8.44
CA VAL A 288 -0.67 10.88 9.55
C VAL A 288 -2.13 11.12 9.16
N GLY A 289 -2.36 11.73 7.99
CA GLY A 289 -3.69 12.04 7.49
C GLY A 289 -4.56 10.80 7.24
N SER A 290 -3.94 9.68 6.86
CA SER A 290 -4.65 8.42 6.59
C SER A 290 -5.38 7.86 7.81
N ILE A 291 -4.93 8.17 9.02
CA ILE A 291 -5.58 7.79 10.28
C ILE A 291 -7.03 8.32 10.34
N LEU A 292 -7.26 9.51 9.78
CA LEU A 292 -8.58 10.13 9.74
C LEU A 292 -9.32 9.82 8.42
N THR A 293 -8.61 9.82 7.29
CA THR A 293 -9.27 9.72 5.99
C THR A 293 -9.72 8.31 5.65
N ILE A 294 -9.02 7.27 6.11
CA ILE A 294 -9.43 5.88 5.86
C ILE A 294 -10.78 5.57 6.54
N PRO A 295 -10.99 5.85 7.86
CA PRO A 295 -12.29 5.68 8.46
C PRO A 295 -13.41 6.46 7.75
N LEU A 296 -13.15 7.71 7.34
CA LEU A 296 -14.12 8.53 6.62
C LEU A 296 -14.51 7.93 5.26
N ILE A 297 -13.54 7.40 4.52
CA ILE A 297 -13.79 6.75 3.22
C ILE A 297 -14.57 5.46 3.42
N THR A 298 -14.27 4.67 4.46
CA THR A 298 -14.98 3.41 4.73
C THR A 298 -16.43 3.62 5.18
N MET A 299 -16.84 4.82 5.58
CA MET A 299 -18.24 5.15 5.82
C MET A 299 -19.09 5.24 4.55
N LEU A 300 -18.48 5.20 3.37
CA LEU A 300 -19.20 5.20 2.08
C LEU A 300 -19.72 3.81 1.68
N PHE A 301 -19.33 2.77 2.41
CA PHE A 301 -19.60 1.36 2.08
C PHE A 301 -20.78 0.78 2.86
#